data_ae62b3105c5b2d3dc572034cdbe84017
#
_entry.id   ae62b3105c5b2d3dc572034cdbe84017
#
_cell.length_a   1.000
_cell.length_b   1.000
_cell.length_c   1.000
_cell.angle_alpha   90.00
_cell.angle_beta   90.00
_cell.angle_gamma   90.00
#
_symmetry.space_group_name_H-M   'P 1'
#
loop_
_entity.id
_entity.type
_entity.pdbx_description
1 polymer ?
#
loop_
_entity_poly.entity_id
_entity_poly.type
_entity_poly.pdbx_seq_one_letter_code
_entity_poly.pdbx_strand_id
1 'polypeptide(L)'
;PLRRPPNRGGVEGPHGLETGTPQLELVLPAGSASQFHPTAVEKPTRPARRSGSLIRQALYLDQEDAYAAGEVGFLARALVQATLPHSDPKANEFVRRNGHFTLSILAAKDVGLPYGRYPRLVLAYLTTEAVRRKSPDIELGSHFSHFCATLGIPPTTGPRGSLPQLRDQLQRLFASTFQCIFHDESQGRHAGDGFLIAEKRELWWDPRPGKGEAAWGSHVLLSDRFFREATEAPVPLDLRVLRALRSPFEIDIYVW
;
A
#
# COMPACT_ATOMS: atom_id res chain seq x y z
N PRO A 1 -2.62 34.10 53.21
CA PRO A 1 -1.38 34.73 53.56
C PRO A 1 -0.21 33.89 53.10
N LEU A 2 0.43 34.42 52.18
CA LEU A 2 1.82 34.61 51.84
C LEU A 2 2.87 33.85 52.67
N ARG A 3 3.79 33.13 51.95
CA ARG A 3 5.22 33.31 52.09
C ARG A 3 5.99 32.65 50.91
N ARG A 4 6.72 33.47 50.17
CA ARG A 4 7.81 33.10 49.28
C ARG A 4 9.09 32.80 50.09
N PRO A 5 9.97 31.92 49.65
CA PRO A 5 11.35 31.79 50.12
C PRO A 5 12.34 32.54 49.24
N PRO A 6 13.57 32.80 49.76
CA PRO A 6 14.53 33.70 49.14
C PRO A 6 15.51 33.04 48.20
N ASN A 7 16.02 33.87 47.33
CA ASN A 7 17.11 33.69 46.35
C ASN A 7 18.49 33.80 47.03
N ARG A 8 19.46 32.96 46.60
CA ARG A 8 20.94 33.15 46.62
C ARG A 8 21.54 31.88 46.01
N GLY A 9 22.52 31.90 45.15
CA GLY A 9 23.51 32.84 44.69
C GLY A 9 24.32 32.13 43.62
N GLY A 10 24.90 32.88 42.68
CA GLY A 10 25.71 32.39 41.59
C GLY A 10 27.11 31.96 41.99
N VAL A 11 27.72 31.10 41.15
CA VAL A 11 29.19 31.01 40.99
C VAL A 11 29.49 30.62 39.53
N GLU A 12 30.33 31.44 38.96
CA GLU A 12 31.20 31.40 37.79
C GLU A 12 31.50 30.07 37.10
N GLY A 13 31.57 30.12 35.73
CA GLY A 13 32.26 29.13 34.90
C GLY A 13 33.78 29.20 35.05
N PRO A 14 34.54 28.30 34.45
CA PRO A 14 34.99 28.48 33.08
C PRO A 14 35.31 27.18 32.29
N HIS A 15 35.75 27.41 31.05
CA HIS A 15 36.61 26.60 30.16
C HIS A 15 35.97 25.57 29.24
N GLY A 16 36.16 25.89 27.97
CA GLY A 16 35.90 25.13 26.77
C GLY A 16 36.55 23.75 26.76
N LEU A 17 35.88 22.86 26.10
CA LEU A 17 36.45 21.65 25.55
C LEU A 17 35.98 21.50 24.10
N GLU A 18 36.97 21.52 23.25
CA GLU A 18 36.90 21.28 21.82
C GLU A 18 36.24 19.91 21.56
N THR A 19 35.19 19.91 20.76
CA THR A 19 34.60 18.68 20.25
C THR A 19 35.38 18.22 19.03
N GLY A 20 36.39 17.39 19.25
CA GLY A 20 37.03 16.59 18.22
C GLY A 20 36.12 15.46 17.79
N THR A 21 35.64 15.52 16.56
CA THR A 21 34.94 14.42 15.89
C THR A 21 35.96 13.30 15.63
N PRO A 22 35.75 12.04 16.07
CA PRO A 22 36.63 10.97 15.68
C PRO A 22 36.27 10.55 14.23
N GLN A 23 37.20 10.83 13.30
CA GLN A 23 37.21 10.16 12.00
C GLN A 23 37.56 8.68 12.23
N LEU A 24 36.60 7.80 11.96
CA LEU A 24 36.84 6.37 11.83
C LEU A 24 37.52 6.11 10.47
N GLU A 25 38.83 6.00 10.49
CA GLU A 25 39.57 5.44 9.36
C GLU A 25 39.26 3.94 9.21
N LEU A 26 38.59 3.62 8.11
CA LEU A 26 38.32 2.21 7.74
C LEU A 26 39.60 1.61 7.15
N VAL A 27 40.39 0.93 7.98
CA VAL A 27 41.53 0.13 7.50
C VAL A 27 41.00 -1.14 6.85
N LEU A 28 41.06 -1.20 5.53
CA LEU A 28 40.80 -2.44 4.77
C LEU A 28 42.04 -3.34 4.83
N PRO A 29 41.92 -4.64 5.16
CA PRO A 29 43.04 -5.54 5.08
C PRO A 29 43.38 -5.86 3.61
N ALA A 30 44.63 -5.64 3.25
CA ALA A 30 45.18 -6.14 2.00
C ALA A 30 45.28 -7.67 2.05
N GLY A 31 44.57 -8.37 1.19
CA GLY A 31 44.61 -9.82 1.13
C GLY A 31 44.06 -10.40 -0.18
N SER A 32 44.99 -10.82 -1.04
CA SER A 32 44.91 -11.80 -2.13
C SER A 32 43.93 -11.52 -3.28
N ALA A 33 44.53 -11.12 -4.41
CA ALA A 33 43.93 -11.20 -5.72
C ALA A 33 43.65 -12.69 -6.08
N SER A 34 42.41 -13.10 -5.95
CA SER A 34 41.89 -14.32 -6.53
C SER A 34 41.49 -14.03 -7.97
N GLN A 35 42.12 -14.70 -8.92
CA GLN A 35 41.83 -14.59 -10.35
C GLN A 35 40.41 -15.02 -10.64
N PHE A 36 39.55 -14.05 -10.94
CA PHE A 36 38.22 -14.28 -11.50
C PHE A 36 38.41 -14.63 -13.01
N HIS A 37 38.23 -15.89 -13.35
CA HIS A 37 38.00 -16.31 -14.74
C HIS A 37 36.56 -15.88 -15.12
N PRO A 38 36.34 -15.15 -16.21
CA PRO A 38 35.00 -14.86 -16.68
C PRO A 38 34.39 -16.13 -17.26
N THR A 39 33.51 -16.76 -16.52
CA THR A 39 32.60 -17.78 -17.05
C THR A 39 31.66 -17.12 -18.05
N ALA A 40 31.43 -17.78 -19.15
CA ALA A 40 30.67 -17.35 -20.32
C ALA A 40 29.36 -16.61 -19.92
N VAL A 41 29.22 -15.40 -20.49
CA VAL A 41 28.00 -14.61 -20.41
C VAL A 41 26.89 -15.36 -21.15
N GLU A 42 26.01 -15.98 -20.41
CA GLU A 42 24.77 -16.54 -20.94
C GLU A 42 23.92 -15.39 -21.53
N LYS A 43 23.54 -15.53 -22.79
CA LYS A 43 22.74 -14.56 -23.52
C LYS A 43 21.40 -14.34 -22.78
N PRO A 44 21.01 -13.11 -22.47
CA PRO A 44 19.73 -12.86 -21.81
C PRO A 44 18.59 -13.20 -22.77
N THR A 45 17.87 -14.26 -22.46
CA THR A 45 16.63 -14.64 -23.13
C THR A 45 15.53 -13.66 -22.73
N ARG A 46 15.20 -12.78 -23.68
CA ARG A 46 13.97 -12.00 -23.83
C ARG A 46 13.21 -11.53 -22.57
N PRO A 47 13.21 -10.20 -22.26
CA PRO A 47 12.10 -9.39 -22.77
C PRO A 47 12.45 -7.92 -23.06
N ALA A 48 13.14 -7.61 -24.14
CA ALA A 48 13.55 -6.24 -24.50
C ALA A 48 12.39 -5.27 -24.86
N ARG A 49 11.19 -5.77 -25.21
CA ARG A 49 10.05 -4.93 -25.57
C ARG A 49 9.30 -4.32 -24.36
N ARG A 50 9.33 -4.95 -23.20
CA ARG A 50 8.64 -4.45 -21.99
C ARG A 50 9.42 -3.36 -21.27
N SER A 51 10.74 -3.48 -21.20
CA SER A 51 11.60 -2.50 -20.52
C SER A 51 11.59 -1.12 -21.17
N GLY A 52 11.58 -1.04 -22.49
CA GLY A 52 11.53 0.24 -23.20
C GLY A 52 10.21 1.02 -23.02
N SER A 53 9.11 0.32 -22.76
CA SER A 53 7.82 0.95 -22.43
C SER A 53 7.82 1.52 -21.01
N LEU A 54 8.35 0.76 -20.03
CA LEU A 54 8.44 1.19 -18.64
C LEU A 54 9.42 2.37 -18.46
N ILE A 55 10.57 2.36 -19.16
CA ILE A 55 11.52 3.47 -19.12
C ILE A 55 10.91 4.74 -19.69
N ARG A 56 10.22 4.69 -20.83
CA ARG A 56 9.52 5.86 -21.39
C ARG A 56 8.42 6.37 -20.46
N GLN A 57 7.69 5.48 -19.81
CA GLN A 57 6.65 5.84 -18.86
C GLN A 57 7.26 6.45 -17.60
N ALA A 58 8.37 5.93 -17.10
CA ALA A 58 9.10 6.50 -15.98
C ALA A 58 9.63 7.91 -16.29
N LEU A 59 10.23 8.12 -17.48
CA LEU A 59 10.69 9.43 -17.91
C LEU A 59 9.54 10.44 -18.06
N TYR A 60 8.39 10.02 -18.55
CA TYR A 60 7.19 10.88 -18.62
C TYR A 60 6.70 11.27 -17.22
N LEU A 61 6.67 10.33 -16.29
CA LEU A 61 6.25 10.58 -14.90
C LEU A 61 7.23 11.47 -14.14
N ASP A 62 8.53 11.39 -14.45
CA ASP A 62 9.57 12.23 -13.87
C ASP A 62 9.47 13.71 -14.33
N GLN A 63 8.87 13.97 -15.48
CA GLN A 63 8.72 15.32 -16.04
C GLN A 63 7.51 16.09 -15.52
N GLU A 64 6.56 15.42 -14.90
CA GLU A 64 5.31 16.03 -14.46
C GLU A 64 4.99 15.65 -13.02
N ASP A 65 4.85 16.67 -12.16
CA ASP A 65 4.45 16.48 -10.78
C ASP A 65 3.04 15.85 -10.70
N ALA A 66 2.90 14.78 -9.91
CA ALA A 66 1.63 14.10 -9.68
C ALA A 66 0.55 15.02 -9.10
N TYR A 67 0.95 16.02 -8.30
CA TYR A 67 0.03 16.99 -7.74
C TYR A 67 -0.55 17.92 -8.81
N ALA A 68 0.32 18.47 -9.67
CA ALA A 68 -0.09 19.31 -10.79
C ALA A 68 -0.95 18.56 -11.79
N ALA A 69 -0.70 17.27 -12.00
CA ALA A 69 -1.49 16.39 -12.86
C ALA A 69 -2.83 15.95 -12.23
N GLY A 70 -3.10 16.24 -10.96
CA GLY A 70 -4.27 15.74 -10.24
C GLY A 70 -4.27 14.24 -9.97
N GLU A 71 -3.12 13.59 -10.09
CA GLU A 71 -2.93 12.13 -9.99
C GLU A 71 -2.41 11.67 -8.62
N VAL A 72 -2.44 12.55 -7.62
CA VAL A 72 -2.14 12.16 -6.22
C VAL A 72 -3.27 11.27 -5.71
N GLY A 73 -2.90 10.07 -5.30
CA GLY A 73 -3.75 9.14 -4.57
C GLY A 73 -3.24 8.90 -3.17
N PHE A 74 -3.91 8.03 -2.45
CA PHE A 74 -3.60 7.71 -1.06
C PHE A 74 -3.76 6.23 -0.75
N LEU A 75 -2.99 5.74 0.22
CA LEU A 75 -3.13 4.41 0.80
C LEU A 75 -3.15 4.50 2.33
N ALA A 76 -3.98 3.69 2.96
CA ALA A 76 -4.06 3.59 4.41
C ALA A 76 -2.71 3.12 5.00
N ARG A 77 -2.23 3.79 6.05
CA ARG A 77 -0.90 3.54 6.64
C ARG A 77 -0.69 2.09 7.06
N ALA A 78 -1.68 1.47 7.67
CA ALA A 78 -1.61 0.07 8.11
C ALA A 78 -1.26 -0.88 6.96
N LEU A 79 -1.77 -0.60 5.74
CA LEU A 79 -1.55 -1.42 4.55
C LEU A 79 -0.21 -1.12 3.84
N VAL A 80 0.43 0.01 4.16
CA VAL A 80 1.82 0.30 3.78
C VAL A 80 2.78 -0.43 4.71
N GLN A 81 2.51 -0.38 6.02
CA GLN A 81 3.37 -1.02 7.04
C GLN A 81 3.40 -2.54 6.93
N ALA A 82 2.27 -3.17 6.58
CA ALA A 82 2.19 -4.61 6.36
C ALA A 82 1.25 -4.92 5.20
N THR A 83 1.76 -5.58 4.20
CA THR A 83 1.11 -5.76 2.91
C THR A 83 0.34 -7.06 2.80
N LEU A 84 -0.58 -7.13 1.84
CA LEU A 84 -1.35 -8.31 1.48
C LEU A 84 -0.46 -9.46 0.92
N PRO A 85 -0.94 -10.71 0.83
CA PRO A 85 -0.26 -11.78 0.11
C PRO A 85 0.03 -11.39 -1.36
N HIS A 86 1.19 -11.79 -1.89
CA HIS A 86 1.53 -11.57 -3.30
C HIS A 86 0.82 -12.56 -4.24
N SER A 87 0.62 -13.79 -3.78
CA SER A 87 -0.07 -14.88 -4.48
C SER A 87 -1.07 -15.53 -3.54
N ASP A 88 -1.93 -16.39 -4.06
CA ASP A 88 -2.90 -17.12 -3.25
C ASP A 88 -2.18 -18.01 -2.21
N PRO A 89 -2.30 -17.71 -0.91
CA PRO A 89 -1.60 -18.46 0.13
C PRO A 89 -2.23 -19.84 0.40
N LYS A 90 -3.40 -20.16 -0.19
CA LYS A 90 -4.14 -21.39 0.03
C LYS A 90 -4.45 -21.66 1.52
N ALA A 91 -4.64 -20.60 2.27
CA ALA A 91 -4.91 -20.59 3.71
C ALA A 91 -6.09 -19.66 4.00
N ASN A 92 -6.67 -19.82 5.19
CA ASN A 92 -7.76 -18.94 5.65
C ASN A 92 -7.25 -17.77 6.50
N GLU A 93 -5.97 -17.80 6.85
CA GLU A 93 -5.32 -16.75 7.62
C GLU A 93 -3.99 -16.37 6.95
N PHE A 94 -3.67 -15.10 7.01
CA PHE A 94 -2.37 -14.55 6.60
C PHE A 94 -1.89 -13.54 7.63
N VAL A 95 -0.65 -13.70 8.11
CA VAL A 95 -0.03 -12.81 9.08
C VAL A 95 1.23 -12.20 8.50
N ARG A 96 1.33 -10.88 8.58
CA ARG A 96 2.52 -10.12 8.19
C ARG A 96 2.99 -9.28 9.37
N ARG A 97 4.26 -9.43 9.75
CA ARG A 97 4.90 -8.64 10.80
C ARG A 97 5.91 -7.67 10.22
N ASN A 98 5.93 -6.47 10.75
CA ASN A 98 6.91 -5.44 10.45
C ASN A 98 7.27 -4.71 11.75
N GLY A 99 8.40 -5.07 12.37
CA GLY A 99 8.78 -4.59 13.69
C GLY A 99 7.69 -4.84 14.73
N HIS A 100 7.24 -3.79 15.36
CA HIS A 100 6.17 -3.82 16.37
C HIS A 100 4.75 -3.94 15.79
N PHE A 101 4.59 -3.83 14.48
CA PHE A 101 3.29 -3.89 13.82
C PHE A 101 3.03 -5.26 13.21
N THR A 102 1.84 -5.80 13.44
CA THR A 102 1.38 -7.07 12.85
C THR A 102 0.03 -6.84 12.19
N LEU A 103 -0.08 -7.22 10.93
CA LEU A 103 -1.33 -7.34 10.20
C LEU A 103 -1.71 -8.82 10.12
N SER A 104 -2.89 -9.18 10.63
CA SER A 104 -3.53 -10.47 10.39
C SER A 104 -4.77 -10.28 9.55
N ILE A 105 -4.95 -11.15 8.56
CA ILE A 105 -6.10 -11.14 7.65
C ILE A 105 -6.75 -12.52 7.74
N LEU A 106 -8.03 -12.54 8.07
CA LEU A 106 -8.85 -13.74 8.17
C LEU A 106 -9.85 -13.76 7.01
N ALA A 107 -9.83 -14.82 6.22
CA ALA A 107 -10.79 -15.02 5.16
C ALA A 107 -12.14 -15.50 5.71
N ALA A 108 -13.23 -15.06 5.10
CA ALA A 108 -14.51 -15.71 5.31
C ALA A 108 -14.46 -17.16 4.76
N LYS A 109 -15.26 -18.04 5.38
CA LYS A 109 -15.33 -19.45 4.99
C LYS A 109 -15.64 -19.58 3.49
N ASP A 110 -14.89 -20.45 2.83
CA ASP A 110 -15.06 -20.81 1.41
C ASP A 110 -14.84 -19.68 0.38
N VAL A 111 -14.34 -18.52 0.83
CA VAL A 111 -14.06 -17.36 -0.05
C VAL A 111 -12.56 -17.24 -0.36
N GLY A 112 -11.72 -17.40 0.64
CA GLY A 112 -10.27 -17.24 0.54
C GLY A 112 -9.78 -15.80 0.73
N LEU A 113 -8.47 -15.66 0.91
CA LEU A 113 -7.81 -14.39 1.19
C LEU A 113 -7.65 -13.53 -0.07
N PRO A 114 -7.71 -12.19 0.05
CA PRO A 114 -7.35 -11.28 -1.03
C PRO A 114 -5.83 -11.33 -1.27
N TYR A 115 -5.40 -11.38 -2.54
CA TYR A 115 -4.00 -11.44 -2.90
C TYR A 115 -3.71 -10.77 -4.26
N GLY A 116 -2.44 -10.53 -4.52
CA GLY A 116 -1.98 -10.03 -5.80
C GLY A 116 -2.19 -8.54 -5.99
N ARG A 117 -2.20 -8.10 -7.23
CA ARG A 117 -2.23 -6.69 -7.63
C ARG A 117 -3.59 -6.03 -7.39
N TYR A 118 -4.68 -6.69 -7.76
CA TYR A 118 -6.00 -6.05 -7.82
C TYR A 118 -6.50 -5.51 -6.47
N PRO A 119 -6.45 -6.25 -5.35
CA PRO A 119 -6.90 -5.69 -4.08
C PRO A 119 -6.07 -4.48 -3.63
N ARG A 120 -4.77 -4.39 -3.99
CA ARG A 120 -3.93 -3.22 -3.71
C ARG A 120 -4.41 -1.98 -4.45
N LEU A 121 -4.74 -2.12 -5.73
CA LEU A 121 -5.31 -1.03 -6.54
C LEU A 121 -6.66 -0.57 -6.02
N VAL A 122 -7.51 -1.51 -5.63
CA VAL A 122 -8.84 -1.22 -5.04
C VAL A 122 -8.69 -0.48 -3.71
N LEU A 123 -7.79 -0.91 -2.84
CA LEU A 123 -7.54 -0.25 -1.56
C LEU A 123 -7.01 1.17 -1.73
N ALA A 124 -6.09 1.38 -2.68
CA ALA A 124 -5.62 2.72 -3.03
C ALA A 124 -6.75 3.59 -3.58
N TYR A 125 -7.62 3.05 -4.44
CA TYR A 125 -8.80 3.75 -4.92
C TYR A 125 -9.74 4.14 -3.79
N LEU A 126 -10.14 3.19 -2.95
CA LEU A 126 -11.06 3.42 -1.82
C LEU A 126 -10.50 4.45 -0.85
N THR A 127 -9.21 4.34 -0.48
CA THR A 127 -8.55 5.32 0.38
C THR A 127 -8.52 6.71 -0.28
N THR A 128 -8.20 6.79 -1.56
CA THR A 128 -8.16 8.05 -2.30
C THR A 128 -9.51 8.73 -2.34
N GLU A 129 -10.57 7.99 -2.65
CA GLU A 129 -11.93 8.53 -2.68
C GLU A 129 -12.42 8.94 -1.30
N ALA A 130 -12.11 8.15 -0.25
CA ALA A 130 -12.44 8.49 1.13
C ALA A 130 -11.79 9.82 1.57
N VAL A 131 -10.51 10.02 1.23
CA VAL A 131 -9.76 11.26 1.51
C VAL A 131 -10.32 12.44 0.73
N ARG A 132 -10.60 12.26 -0.57
CA ARG A 132 -11.09 13.32 -1.46
C ARG A 132 -12.51 13.75 -1.12
N ARG A 133 -13.40 12.78 -0.91
CA ARG A 133 -14.83 13.04 -0.66
C ARG A 133 -15.16 13.30 0.81
N LYS A 134 -14.26 12.92 1.72
CA LYS A 134 -14.50 12.96 3.18
C LYS A 134 -15.78 12.21 3.57
N SER A 135 -16.07 11.13 2.87
CA SER A 135 -17.27 10.30 3.04
C SER A 135 -16.88 8.82 3.03
N PRO A 136 -17.48 7.99 3.90
CA PRO A 136 -17.32 6.55 3.84
C PRO A 136 -18.11 5.88 2.70
N ASP A 137 -19.05 6.58 2.08
CA ASP A 137 -19.87 6.08 0.97
C ASP A 137 -19.16 6.36 -0.36
N ILE A 138 -18.66 5.30 -0.98
CA ILE A 138 -17.82 5.36 -2.18
C ILE A 138 -18.54 4.73 -3.36
N GLU A 139 -18.81 5.54 -4.38
CA GLU A 139 -19.27 5.06 -5.67
C GLU A 139 -18.12 4.49 -6.48
N LEU A 140 -18.33 3.30 -7.08
CA LEU A 140 -17.34 2.66 -7.94
C LEU A 140 -17.43 3.09 -9.42
N GLY A 141 -18.20 4.12 -9.71
CA GLY A 141 -18.42 4.67 -11.05
C GLY A 141 -19.68 4.16 -11.73
N SER A 142 -19.91 4.59 -12.96
CA SER A 142 -21.16 4.31 -13.71
C SER A 142 -21.19 2.91 -14.33
N HIS A 143 -20.03 2.29 -14.58
CA HIS A 143 -19.91 0.96 -15.20
C HIS A 143 -18.68 0.22 -14.68
N PHE A 144 -18.72 -1.10 -14.61
CA PHE A 144 -17.59 -1.91 -14.16
C PHE A 144 -16.35 -1.74 -15.05
N SER A 145 -16.52 -1.56 -16.36
CA SER A 145 -15.41 -1.28 -17.27
C SER A 145 -14.77 0.08 -17.00
N HIS A 146 -15.56 1.09 -16.61
CA HIS A 146 -15.06 2.40 -16.21
C HIS A 146 -14.26 2.29 -14.90
N PHE A 147 -14.78 1.56 -13.92
CA PHE A 147 -14.04 1.26 -12.69
C PHE A 147 -12.69 0.57 -12.97
N CYS A 148 -12.67 -0.44 -13.86
CA CYS A 148 -11.42 -1.06 -14.29
C CYS A 148 -10.45 -0.06 -14.91
N ALA A 149 -10.95 0.82 -15.78
CA ALA A 149 -10.12 1.87 -16.41
C ALA A 149 -9.51 2.81 -15.37
N THR A 150 -10.29 3.23 -14.38
CA THR A 150 -9.81 4.06 -13.25
C THR A 150 -8.68 3.37 -12.48
N LEU A 151 -8.76 2.05 -12.32
CA LEU A 151 -7.70 1.24 -11.70
C LEU A 151 -6.51 0.95 -12.64
N GLY A 152 -6.53 1.41 -13.90
CA GLY A 152 -5.51 1.06 -14.88
C GLY A 152 -5.51 -0.43 -15.26
N ILE A 153 -6.68 -1.07 -15.21
CA ILE A 153 -6.87 -2.48 -15.55
C ILE A 153 -7.60 -2.57 -16.90
N PRO A 154 -6.94 -3.01 -18.00
CA PRO A 154 -7.62 -3.26 -19.26
C PRO A 154 -8.75 -4.28 -19.06
N PRO A 155 -10.01 -3.95 -19.39
CA PRO A 155 -11.14 -4.86 -19.21
C PRO A 155 -11.07 -5.99 -20.23
N THR A 156 -10.77 -7.20 -19.79
CA THR A 156 -10.76 -8.40 -20.61
C THR A 156 -11.73 -9.43 -20.04
N THR A 157 -12.49 -10.06 -20.93
CA THR A 157 -13.47 -11.10 -20.63
C THR A 157 -12.86 -12.49 -20.76
N GLY A 158 -13.63 -13.52 -20.43
CA GLY A 158 -13.20 -14.90 -20.47
C GLY A 158 -12.65 -15.41 -19.13
N PRO A 159 -12.46 -16.72 -18.97
CA PRO A 159 -12.13 -17.32 -17.65
C PRO A 159 -10.83 -16.83 -17.01
N ARG A 160 -9.87 -16.38 -17.83
CA ARG A 160 -8.58 -15.83 -17.39
C ARG A 160 -8.50 -14.31 -17.57
N GLY A 161 -9.61 -13.65 -17.88
CA GLY A 161 -9.69 -12.21 -18.08
C GLY A 161 -9.52 -11.44 -16.78
N SER A 162 -9.26 -10.13 -16.92
CA SER A 162 -9.11 -9.24 -15.76
C SER A 162 -10.42 -9.03 -15.01
N LEU A 163 -11.55 -9.03 -15.71
CA LEU A 163 -12.87 -8.81 -15.10
C LEU A 163 -13.23 -9.89 -14.07
N PRO A 164 -13.21 -11.21 -14.40
CA PRO A 164 -13.48 -12.23 -13.40
C PRO A 164 -12.44 -12.27 -12.28
N GLN A 165 -11.19 -11.99 -12.58
CA GLN A 165 -10.15 -11.92 -11.55
C GLN A 165 -10.36 -10.76 -10.58
N LEU A 166 -10.67 -9.55 -11.08
CA LEU A 166 -10.99 -8.41 -10.23
C LEU A 166 -12.22 -8.67 -9.37
N ARG A 167 -13.26 -9.26 -9.97
CA ARG A 167 -14.47 -9.65 -9.24
C ARG A 167 -14.17 -10.63 -8.09
N ASP A 168 -13.38 -11.67 -8.35
CA ASP A 168 -12.96 -12.63 -7.32
C ASP A 168 -12.20 -11.92 -6.19
N GLN A 169 -11.26 -11.05 -6.54
CA GLN A 169 -10.46 -10.32 -5.54
C GLN A 169 -11.27 -9.29 -4.74
N LEU A 170 -12.27 -8.66 -5.33
CA LEU A 170 -13.21 -7.79 -4.61
C LEU A 170 -14.06 -8.60 -3.61
N GLN A 171 -14.55 -9.78 -4.01
CA GLN A 171 -15.30 -10.66 -3.11
C GLN A 171 -14.45 -11.08 -1.91
N ARG A 172 -13.18 -11.48 -2.14
CA ARG A 172 -12.22 -11.85 -1.10
C ARG A 172 -11.90 -10.69 -0.18
N LEU A 173 -11.62 -9.51 -0.75
CA LEU A 173 -11.27 -8.31 0.00
C LEU A 173 -12.38 -7.89 0.97
N PHE A 174 -13.61 -7.82 0.47
CA PHE A 174 -14.73 -7.37 1.29
C PHE A 174 -15.31 -8.45 2.22
N ALA A 175 -14.92 -9.70 2.06
CA ALA A 175 -15.30 -10.79 2.95
C ALA A 175 -14.25 -11.09 4.03
N SER A 176 -13.09 -10.43 3.98
CA SER A 176 -12.01 -10.66 4.93
C SER A 176 -12.05 -9.68 6.09
N THR A 177 -11.69 -10.18 7.27
CA THR A 177 -11.46 -9.36 8.47
C THR A 177 -9.98 -9.04 8.60
N PHE A 178 -9.66 -7.78 8.85
CA PHE A 178 -8.31 -7.27 9.04
C PHE A 178 -8.10 -6.96 10.52
N GLN A 179 -6.97 -7.38 11.07
CA GLN A 179 -6.56 -7.08 12.44
C GLN A 179 -5.19 -6.42 12.41
N CYS A 180 -5.10 -5.23 12.99
CA CYS A 180 -3.86 -4.50 13.18
C CYS A 180 -3.46 -4.58 14.64
N ILE A 181 -2.30 -5.15 14.93
CA ILE A 181 -1.79 -5.33 16.29
C ILE A 181 -0.46 -4.59 16.39
N PHE A 182 -0.37 -3.73 17.38
CA PHE A 182 0.87 -3.06 17.76
C PHE A 182 1.36 -3.63 19.08
N HIS A 183 2.57 -4.13 19.09
CA HIS A 183 3.19 -4.76 20.25
C HIS A 183 4.54 -4.08 20.53
N ASP A 184 4.64 -3.38 21.64
CA ASP A 184 5.86 -2.74 22.11
C ASP A 184 6.29 -3.40 23.44
N GLU A 185 7.20 -4.36 23.34
CA GLU A 185 7.72 -5.08 24.48
C GLU A 185 8.49 -4.16 25.45
N SER A 186 9.14 -3.11 24.93
CA SER A 186 9.96 -2.20 25.74
C SER A 186 9.10 -1.38 26.71
N GLN A 187 7.86 -1.10 26.35
CA GLN A 187 6.89 -0.34 27.15
C GLN A 187 5.78 -1.22 27.75
N GLY A 188 5.82 -2.54 27.51
CA GLY A 188 4.75 -3.45 27.90
C GLY A 188 3.40 -3.13 27.26
N ARG A 189 3.41 -2.42 26.11
CA ARG A 189 2.20 -1.95 25.45
C ARG A 189 1.75 -2.94 24.38
N HIS A 190 0.53 -3.41 24.53
CA HIS A 190 -0.18 -4.19 23.52
C HIS A 190 -1.47 -3.46 23.12
N ALA A 191 -1.61 -3.10 21.86
CA ALA A 191 -2.80 -2.47 21.30
C ALA A 191 -3.20 -3.21 20.03
N GLY A 192 -4.46 -3.52 19.86
CA GLY A 192 -4.96 -4.21 18.68
C GLY A 192 -6.34 -3.71 18.29
N ASP A 193 -6.62 -3.73 17.00
CA ASP A 193 -7.90 -3.33 16.44
C ASP A 193 -8.23 -4.17 15.22
N GLY A 194 -9.52 -4.48 15.03
CA GLY A 194 -10.02 -5.27 13.91
C GLY A 194 -11.09 -4.54 13.15
N PHE A 195 -11.11 -4.71 11.82
CA PHE A 195 -12.10 -4.08 10.95
C PHE A 195 -12.36 -4.89 9.67
N LEU A 196 -13.50 -4.65 9.09
CA LEU A 196 -13.80 -4.97 7.69
C LEU A 196 -13.47 -3.74 6.84
N ILE A 197 -13.11 -3.94 5.58
CA ILE A 197 -12.92 -2.81 4.65
C ILE A 197 -14.26 -2.12 4.40
N ALA A 198 -15.32 -2.90 4.20
CA ALA A 198 -16.66 -2.39 3.95
C ALA A 198 -17.66 -2.95 4.95
N GLU A 199 -18.53 -2.08 5.47
CA GLU A 199 -19.70 -2.46 6.28
C GLU A 199 -20.84 -2.95 5.39
N LYS A 200 -21.09 -2.24 4.30
CA LYS A 200 -22.07 -2.61 3.27
C LYS A 200 -21.44 -2.53 1.89
N ARG A 201 -21.87 -3.39 1.01
CA ARG A 201 -21.49 -3.36 -0.39
C ARG A 201 -22.67 -3.76 -1.26
N GLU A 202 -22.84 -3.02 -2.33
CA GLU A 202 -23.78 -3.34 -3.38
C GLU A 202 -23.01 -3.34 -4.70
N LEU A 203 -22.78 -4.53 -5.25
CA LEU A 203 -21.91 -4.73 -6.39
C LEU A 203 -22.70 -5.41 -7.50
N TRP A 204 -22.97 -4.68 -8.59
CA TRP A 204 -23.67 -5.19 -9.76
C TRP A 204 -22.66 -5.62 -10.83
N TRP A 205 -22.72 -6.87 -11.22
CA TRP A 205 -21.72 -7.48 -12.10
C TRP A 205 -22.22 -7.77 -13.52
N ASP A 206 -23.48 -7.47 -13.86
CA ASP A 206 -24.04 -7.87 -15.15
C ASP A 206 -23.58 -6.91 -16.28
N PRO A 207 -22.70 -7.36 -17.18
CA PRO A 207 -22.21 -6.56 -18.29
C PRO A 207 -23.13 -6.60 -19.51
N ARG A 208 -24.34 -7.20 -19.43
CA ARG A 208 -25.18 -7.36 -20.63
C ARG A 208 -25.82 -6.05 -21.03
N PRO A 209 -25.40 -5.46 -22.18
CA PRO A 209 -26.12 -4.34 -22.76
C PRO A 209 -27.49 -4.85 -23.26
N GLY A 210 -28.60 -4.30 -22.75
CA GLY A 210 -29.93 -4.56 -23.31
C GLY A 210 -31.05 -4.95 -22.37
N LYS A 211 -30.82 -5.16 -21.09
CA LYS A 211 -31.89 -5.20 -20.09
C LYS A 211 -31.85 -3.91 -19.28
N GLY A 212 -32.49 -2.87 -19.85
CA GLY A 212 -32.68 -1.60 -19.19
C GLY A 212 -31.39 -1.01 -18.63
N GLU A 213 -31.24 0.26 -18.67
CA GLU A 213 -30.23 0.99 -17.90
C GLU A 213 -30.47 0.74 -16.39
N ALA A 214 -30.31 -0.50 -15.96
CA ALA A 214 -30.06 -0.81 -14.56
C ALA A 214 -28.73 -0.14 -14.28
N ALA A 215 -28.82 1.08 -13.79
CA ALA A 215 -27.72 1.87 -13.41
C ALA A 215 -26.74 0.99 -12.63
N TRP A 216 -25.52 0.90 -13.12
CA TRP A 216 -24.43 0.40 -12.32
C TRP A 216 -24.34 1.32 -11.10
N GLY A 217 -25.12 1.00 -10.07
CA GLY A 217 -25.15 1.71 -8.79
C GLY A 217 -24.25 1.02 -7.79
N SER A 218 -23.10 0.46 -8.27
CA SER A 218 -22.20 -0.21 -7.35
C SER A 218 -21.56 0.80 -6.42
N HIS A 219 -21.82 0.63 -5.16
CA HIS A 219 -21.14 1.38 -4.12
C HIS A 219 -20.73 0.53 -2.92
N VAL A 220 -19.83 1.09 -2.16
CA VAL A 220 -19.22 0.50 -1.00
C VAL A 220 -19.31 1.50 0.14
N LEU A 221 -20.01 1.15 1.21
CA LEU A 221 -19.95 1.87 2.47
C LEU A 221 -18.77 1.29 3.25
N LEU A 222 -17.71 2.09 3.41
CA LEU A 222 -16.55 1.73 4.21
C LEU A 222 -16.95 1.57 5.68
N SER A 223 -16.32 0.66 6.39
CA SER A 223 -16.49 0.60 7.84
C SER A 223 -15.92 1.85 8.50
N ASP A 224 -16.51 2.31 9.60
CA ASP A 224 -16.02 3.47 10.35
C ASP A 224 -14.55 3.35 10.71
N ARG A 225 -14.11 2.15 11.04
CA ARG A 225 -12.72 1.91 11.42
C ARG A 225 -11.78 2.04 10.24
N PHE A 226 -12.12 1.44 9.10
CA PHE A 226 -11.29 1.58 7.90
C PHE A 226 -11.31 3.01 7.36
N PHE A 227 -12.46 3.69 7.42
CA PHE A 227 -12.57 5.09 7.00
C PHE A 227 -11.65 6.00 7.82
N ARG A 228 -11.58 5.81 9.14
CA ARG A 228 -10.63 6.55 10.00
C ARG A 228 -9.19 6.22 9.65
N GLU A 229 -8.83 4.95 9.53
CA GLU A 229 -7.49 4.52 9.13
C GLU A 229 -7.08 5.11 7.77
N ALA A 230 -8.02 5.20 6.83
CA ALA A 230 -7.80 5.76 5.50
C ALA A 230 -7.62 7.29 5.50
N THR A 231 -8.23 8.02 6.46
CA THR A 231 -8.31 9.49 6.42
C THR A 231 -7.45 10.20 7.47
N GLU A 232 -7.12 9.57 8.60
CA GLU A 232 -6.34 10.20 9.67
C GLU A 232 -4.86 10.38 9.31
N ALA A 233 -4.25 9.40 8.66
CA ALA A 233 -2.85 9.45 8.25
C ALA A 233 -2.59 8.72 6.93
N PRO A 234 -3.21 9.16 5.83
CA PRO A 234 -3.03 8.53 4.54
C PRO A 234 -1.62 8.76 3.99
N VAL A 235 -1.07 7.74 3.35
CA VAL A 235 0.23 7.84 2.67
C VAL A 235 -0.02 8.28 1.22
N PRO A 236 0.53 9.43 0.79
CA PRO A 236 0.35 9.90 -0.58
C PRO A 236 1.15 9.06 -1.58
N LEU A 237 0.63 8.90 -2.78
CA LEU A 237 1.27 8.15 -3.87
C LEU A 237 0.85 8.71 -5.24
N ASP A 238 1.65 8.45 -6.26
CA ASP A 238 1.30 8.75 -7.66
C ASP A 238 0.49 7.60 -8.26
N LEU A 239 -0.78 7.87 -8.59
CA LEU A 239 -1.68 6.87 -9.18
C LEU A 239 -1.20 6.39 -10.55
N ARG A 240 -0.46 7.21 -11.30
CA ARG A 240 0.10 6.82 -12.60
C ARG A 240 1.15 5.74 -12.44
N VAL A 241 2.05 5.90 -11.44
CA VAL A 241 3.04 4.89 -11.07
C VAL A 241 2.34 3.60 -10.63
N LEU A 242 1.40 3.73 -9.70
CA LEU A 242 0.65 2.58 -9.17
C LEU A 242 -0.04 1.77 -10.28
N ARG A 243 -0.67 2.45 -11.23
CA ARG A 243 -1.34 1.81 -12.39
C ARG A 243 -0.36 1.16 -13.36
N ALA A 244 0.87 1.69 -13.47
CA ALA A 244 1.91 1.16 -14.34
C ALA A 244 2.53 -0.14 -13.82
N LEU A 245 2.66 -0.28 -12.49
CA LEU A 245 3.22 -1.44 -11.82
C LEU A 245 2.32 -2.67 -12.00
N ARG A 246 2.92 -3.81 -12.31
CA ARG A 246 2.17 -5.04 -12.63
C ARG A 246 2.32 -6.14 -11.59
N SER A 247 3.44 -6.15 -10.90
CA SER A 247 3.72 -7.09 -9.84
C SER A 247 3.21 -6.55 -8.49
N PRO A 248 2.57 -7.35 -7.64
CA PRO A 248 2.23 -6.94 -6.29
C PRO A 248 3.47 -6.58 -5.45
N PHE A 249 4.60 -7.23 -5.72
CA PHE A 249 5.87 -6.92 -5.06
C PHE A 249 6.42 -5.54 -5.46
N GLU A 250 6.35 -5.18 -6.75
CA GLU A 250 6.72 -3.83 -7.22
C GLU A 250 5.87 -2.75 -6.55
N ILE A 251 4.56 -3.01 -6.40
CA ILE A 251 3.66 -2.10 -5.70
C ILE A 251 4.07 -1.94 -4.24
N ASP A 252 4.35 -3.04 -3.54
CA ASP A 252 4.72 -3.00 -2.13
C ASP A 252 6.04 -2.23 -1.91
N ILE A 253 7.03 -2.39 -2.79
CA ILE A 253 8.27 -1.60 -2.74
C ILE A 253 8.00 -0.12 -3.02
N TYR A 254 7.12 0.19 -3.97
CA TYR A 254 6.80 1.58 -4.32
C TYR A 254 6.09 2.34 -3.20
N VAL A 255 5.18 1.68 -2.49
CA VAL A 255 4.40 2.34 -1.44
C VAL A 255 5.11 2.38 -0.09
N TRP A 256 6.17 1.58 0.09
CA TRP A 256 6.95 1.48 1.33
C TRP A 256 8.01 2.58 1.42
#